data_b422027fa75cc7e396bbaa5d74a01f6c
#
_entry.id   b422027fa75cc7e396bbaa5d74a01f6c
#
_cell.length_a   1.000
_cell.length_b   1.000
_cell.length_c   1.000
_cell.angle_alpha   90.00
_cell.angle_beta   90.00
_cell.angle_gamma   90.00
#
_symmetry.space_group_name_H-M   'P 1'
#
loop_
_entity.id
_entity.type
_entity.pdbx_description
1 polymer ?
#
loop_
_entity_poly.entity_id
_entity_poly.type
_entity_poly.pdbx_seq_one_letter_code
_entity_poly.pdbx_strand_id
1 'polypeptide(L)'
;MPIESQGIGLFWSTSTSLSTASQCAIGGVQSFSGPSGSAGVIDITSLGSTAKEKMIGLRDEGQLSFEVNLLTSSSGQNHLRADRASRSKRRFTIDLHDDSTTKINGEAYCTGFSISGGVDNVVKGSISLEITGPVEYTTA
;
A
#
# COMPACT_ATOMS: atom_id res chain seq x y z
N MET A 1 -20.96 0.37 9.14
CA MET A 1 -21.41 0.90 7.85
C MET A 1 -20.31 0.70 6.81
N PRO A 2 -20.61 0.08 5.68
CA PRO A 2 -19.58 -0.11 4.66
C PRO A 2 -19.08 1.23 4.12
N ILE A 3 -17.79 1.26 3.79
CA ILE A 3 -17.14 2.45 3.25
C ILE A 3 -17.14 2.37 1.73
N GLU A 4 -17.58 3.43 1.08
CA GLU A 4 -17.51 3.50 -0.37
C GLU A 4 -16.07 3.74 -0.81
N SER A 5 -15.68 3.13 -1.91
CA SER A 5 -14.33 3.32 -2.45
C SER A 5 -14.16 4.64 -3.19
N GLN A 6 -15.24 5.34 -3.46
CA GLN A 6 -15.17 6.67 -4.07
C GLN A 6 -14.62 7.68 -3.05
N GLY A 7 -13.64 8.46 -3.45
CA GLY A 7 -13.02 9.45 -2.58
C GLY A 7 -11.84 8.94 -1.78
N ILE A 8 -11.49 7.66 -1.88
CA ILE A 8 -10.31 7.12 -1.24
C ILE A 8 -9.07 7.72 -1.91
N GLY A 9 -8.15 8.23 -1.08
CA GLY A 9 -6.90 8.82 -1.55
C GLY A 9 -5.71 7.91 -1.27
N LEU A 10 -4.78 7.84 -2.22
CA LEU A 10 -3.50 7.18 -2.03
C LEU A 10 -2.40 8.23 -2.05
N PHE A 11 -1.51 8.15 -1.08
CA PHE A 11 -0.41 9.10 -0.94
C PHE A 11 0.93 8.36 -0.88
N TRP A 12 1.93 8.96 -1.48
CA TRP A 12 3.29 8.45 -1.45
C TRP A 12 4.21 9.52 -0.88
N SER A 13 4.96 9.17 0.15
CA SER A 13 5.83 10.12 0.82
C SER A 13 7.12 10.33 0.04
N THR A 14 7.65 11.54 0.07
CA THR A 14 8.97 11.85 -0.47
C THR A 14 10.09 11.53 0.52
N SER A 15 9.74 11.09 1.73
CA SER A 15 10.71 10.71 2.75
C SER A 15 10.15 9.56 3.58
N THR A 16 10.96 9.02 4.48
CA THR A 16 10.52 8.01 5.44
C THR A 16 9.86 8.62 6.68
N SER A 17 9.74 9.94 6.70
CA SER A 17 9.11 10.67 7.81
C SER A 17 7.60 10.47 7.83
N LEU A 18 7.04 10.47 9.03
CA LEU A 18 5.60 10.42 9.26
C LEU A 18 4.88 11.73 8.91
N SER A 19 5.64 12.78 8.58
CA SER A 19 5.05 14.09 8.31
C SER A 19 4.16 14.06 7.06
N THR A 20 2.93 14.54 7.21
CA THR A 20 2.01 14.67 6.08
C THR A 20 2.47 15.72 5.07
N ALA A 21 3.37 16.62 5.48
CA ALA A 21 3.89 17.68 4.60
C ALA A 21 4.75 17.14 3.45
N SER A 22 5.32 15.94 3.62
CA SER A 22 6.15 15.33 2.58
C SER A 22 5.43 14.28 1.74
N GLN A 23 4.11 14.16 1.90
CA GLN A 23 3.32 13.20 1.12
C GLN A 23 2.79 13.84 -0.15
N CYS A 24 2.88 13.08 -1.24
CA CYS A 24 2.33 13.48 -2.53
C CYS A 24 1.15 12.60 -2.88
N ALA A 25 0.04 13.21 -3.26
CA ALA A 25 -1.13 12.46 -3.70
C ALA A 25 -0.82 11.76 -5.03
N ILE A 26 -1.20 10.48 -5.11
CA ILE A 26 -1.10 9.73 -6.35
C ILE A 26 -2.40 9.98 -7.12
N GLY A 27 -2.29 10.72 -8.21
CA GLY A 27 -3.46 11.08 -9.01
C GLY A 27 -3.88 9.96 -9.96
N GLY A 28 -5.13 10.02 -10.38
CA GLY A 28 -5.67 9.15 -11.41
C GLY A 28 -5.92 7.71 -10.97
N VAL A 29 -5.94 7.41 -9.68
CA VAL A 29 -6.16 6.05 -9.18
C VAL A 29 -7.57 5.60 -9.52
N GLN A 30 -7.69 4.45 -10.19
CA GLN A 30 -8.97 3.85 -10.55
C GLN A 30 -9.37 2.71 -9.61
N SER A 31 -8.41 1.90 -9.22
CA SER A 31 -8.64 0.76 -8.33
C SER A 31 -7.38 0.44 -7.56
N PHE A 32 -7.55 -0.20 -6.43
CA PHE A 32 -6.40 -0.67 -5.65
C PHE A 32 -6.75 -2.01 -5.00
N SER A 33 -5.70 -2.74 -4.61
CA SER A 33 -5.82 -4.03 -3.96
C SER A 33 -4.69 -4.19 -2.95
N GLY A 34 -5.05 -4.61 -1.74
CA GLY A 34 -4.10 -4.75 -0.66
C GLY A 34 -4.30 -3.72 0.45
N PRO A 35 -3.47 -3.71 1.48
CA PRO A 35 -2.45 -4.69 1.79
C PRO A 35 -3.03 -6.06 2.14
N SER A 36 -2.32 -7.11 1.81
CA SER A 36 -2.78 -8.48 2.01
C SER A 36 -1.86 -9.21 2.98
N GLY A 37 -1.99 -8.85 4.25
CA GLY A 37 -1.11 -9.37 5.28
C GLY A 37 -1.45 -10.78 5.71
N SER A 38 -0.43 -11.54 6.08
CA SER A 38 -0.57 -12.86 6.66
C SER A 38 0.54 -13.11 7.68
N ALA A 39 0.30 -14.06 8.58
CA ALA A 39 1.31 -14.46 9.54
C ALA A 39 1.42 -15.97 9.56
N GLY A 40 2.64 -16.48 9.64
CA GLY A 40 2.88 -17.91 9.77
C GLY A 40 2.42 -18.42 11.12
N VAL A 41 2.03 -19.68 11.18
CA VAL A 41 1.62 -20.35 12.40
C VAL A 41 2.73 -21.32 12.81
N ILE A 42 3.17 -21.24 14.05
CA ILE A 42 4.18 -22.11 14.61
C ILE A 42 3.50 -23.09 15.56
N ASP A 43 3.69 -24.38 15.32
CA ASP A 43 3.13 -25.42 16.18
C ASP A 43 4.05 -25.63 17.38
N ILE A 44 3.54 -25.33 18.58
CA ILE A 44 4.26 -25.49 19.84
C ILE A 44 3.68 -26.59 20.71
N THR A 45 2.84 -27.47 20.12
CA THR A 45 2.21 -28.58 20.84
C THR A 45 3.26 -29.50 21.47
N SER A 46 3.07 -29.84 22.73
CA SER A 46 3.95 -30.75 23.46
C SER A 46 3.21 -32.01 23.86
N LEU A 47 3.93 -33.00 24.35
CA LEU A 47 3.35 -34.27 24.80
C LEU A 47 2.37 -34.10 25.97
N GLY A 48 2.51 -33.02 26.75
CA GLY A 48 1.57 -32.70 27.82
C GLY A 48 0.33 -31.97 27.36
N SER A 49 0.25 -31.57 26.09
CA SER A 49 -0.89 -30.83 25.58
C SER A 49 -2.10 -31.74 25.33
N THR A 50 -3.28 -31.27 25.70
CA THR A 50 -4.53 -31.98 25.42
C THR A 50 -5.16 -31.55 24.09
N ALA A 51 -4.67 -30.48 23.51
CA ALA A 51 -5.08 -29.93 22.21
C ALA A 51 -3.86 -29.35 21.51
N LYS A 52 -3.95 -29.15 20.21
CA LYS A 52 -2.85 -28.51 19.48
C LYS A 52 -2.70 -27.07 19.93
N GLU A 53 -1.47 -26.71 20.26
CA GLU A 53 -1.11 -25.35 20.65
C GLU A 53 -0.28 -24.70 19.54
N LYS A 54 -0.57 -23.45 19.24
CA LYS A 54 0.03 -22.75 18.14
C LYS A 54 0.44 -21.35 18.56
N MET A 55 1.51 -20.85 17.94
CA MET A 55 1.99 -19.52 18.14
C MET A 55 2.02 -18.81 16.78
N ILE A 56 1.71 -17.51 16.76
CA ILE A 56 1.76 -16.71 15.53
C ILE A 56 3.18 -16.23 15.33
N GLY A 57 3.72 -16.46 14.13
CA GLY A 57 5.02 -15.95 13.72
C GLY A 57 4.99 -14.50 13.29
N LEU A 58 6.05 -14.07 12.62
CA LEU A 58 6.16 -12.70 12.13
C LEU A 58 5.11 -12.45 11.03
N ARG A 59 4.55 -11.25 11.03
CA ARG A 59 3.60 -10.83 10.01
C ARG A 59 4.31 -10.42 8.74
N ASP A 60 3.77 -10.84 7.61
CA ASP A 60 4.15 -10.34 6.29
C ASP A 60 2.93 -9.59 5.75
N GLU A 61 3.06 -8.31 5.56
CA GLU A 61 1.96 -7.46 5.14
C GLU A 61 1.69 -7.55 3.63
N GLY A 62 2.52 -8.27 2.89
CA GLY A 62 2.29 -8.59 1.50
C GLY A 62 2.57 -7.44 0.56
N GLN A 63 1.67 -7.26 -0.39
CA GLN A 63 1.82 -6.28 -1.46
C GLN A 63 0.59 -5.38 -1.54
N LEU A 64 0.82 -4.17 -2.01
CA LEU A 64 -0.22 -3.24 -2.39
C LEU A 64 -0.09 -3.00 -3.90
N SER A 65 -1.16 -3.20 -4.63
CA SER A 65 -1.19 -2.93 -6.06
C SER A 65 -2.36 -2.02 -6.41
N PHE A 66 -2.17 -1.18 -7.41
CA PHE A 66 -3.24 -0.30 -7.87
C PHE A 66 -3.06 0.07 -9.33
N GLU A 67 -4.16 0.45 -9.94
CA GLU A 67 -4.19 0.91 -11.32
C GLU A 67 -4.52 2.39 -11.35
N VAL A 68 -3.83 3.11 -12.23
CA VAL A 68 -4.00 4.55 -12.39
C VAL A 68 -4.15 4.90 -13.86
N ASN A 69 -4.83 6.00 -14.14
CA ASN A 69 -4.68 6.66 -15.43
C ASN A 69 -3.36 7.42 -15.40
N LEU A 70 -2.52 7.20 -16.40
CA LEU A 70 -1.21 7.83 -16.43
C LEU A 70 -1.33 9.34 -16.56
N LEU A 71 -0.81 10.05 -15.56
CA LEU A 71 -0.75 11.50 -15.53
C LEU A 71 0.71 11.93 -15.40
N THR A 72 1.24 12.56 -16.44
CA THR A 72 2.64 12.98 -16.44
C THR A 72 2.89 14.16 -15.49
N SER A 73 1.83 14.88 -15.13
CA SER A 73 1.91 16.01 -14.20
C SER A 73 1.69 15.60 -12.73
N SER A 74 1.31 14.36 -12.46
CA SER A 74 1.10 13.90 -11.08
C SER A 74 2.43 13.73 -10.37
N SER A 75 2.64 14.47 -9.28
CA SER A 75 3.87 14.36 -8.51
C SER A 75 3.99 13.00 -7.84
N GLY A 76 2.88 12.42 -7.36
CA GLY A 76 2.88 11.09 -6.76
C GLY A 76 3.33 10.01 -7.72
N GLN A 77 2.82 10.01 -8.94
CA GLN A 77 3.25 9.05 -9.95
C GLN A 77 4.70 9.23 -10.34
N ASN A 78 5.16 10.48 -10.47
CA ASN A 78 6.54 10.78 -10.80
C ASN A 78 7.50 10.32 -9.69
N HIS A 79 7.14 10.52 -8.44
CA HIS A 79 7.93 10.04 -7.30
C HIS A 79 7.98 8.52 -7.24
N LEU A 80 6.89 7.83 -7.54
CA LEU A 80 6.88 6.37 -7.59
C LEU A 80 7.87 5.83 -8.62
N ARG A 81 7.90 6.43 -9.80
CA ARG A 81 8.86 6.02 -10.84
C ARG A 81 10.30 6.27 -10.43
N ALA A 82 10.56 7.44 -9.83
CA ALA A 82 11.89 7.79 -9.37
C ALA A 82 12.36 6.85 -8.24
N ASP A 83 11.49 6.55 -7.29
CA ASP A 83 11.81 5.68 -6.16
C ASP A 83 12.00 4.23 -6.58
N ARG A 84 11.30 3.78 -7.61
CA ARG A 84 11.54 2.46 -8.19
C ARG A 84 12.96 2.37 -8.76
N ALA A 85 13.40 3.39 -9.48
CA ALA A 85 14.73 3.42 -10.05
C ALA A 85 15.81 3.52 -8.98
N SER A 86 15.60 4.31 -7.94
CA SER A 86 16.56 4.50 -6.85
C SER A 86 16.49 3.43 -5.76
N ARG A 87 15.47 2.55 -5.81
CA ARG A 87 15.23 1.49 -4.81
C ARG A 87 15.04 2.05 -3.40
N SER A 88 14.38 3.20 -3.32
CA SER A 88 14.17 3.87 -2.04
C SER A 88 12.93 3.34 -1.34
N LYS A 89 13.05 3.12 -0.03
CA LYS A 89 11.93 2.81 0.83
C LYS A 89 11.20 4.10 1.18
N ARG A 90 9.89 4.11 0.99
CA ARG A 90 9.06 5.29 1.27
C ARG A 90 7.82 4.87 2.03
N ARG A 91 7.19 5.84 2.65
CA ARG A 91 5.96 5.64 3.37
C ARG A 91 4.77 5.83 2.44
N PHE A 92 3.80 4.94 2.55
CA PHE A 92 2.53 5.10 1.84
C PHE A 92 1.40 5.34 2.84
N THR A 93 0.35 5.99 2.37
CA THR A 93 -0.85 6.24 3.16
C THR A 93 -2.07 6.02 2.27
N ILE A 94 -3.02 5.24 2.77
CA ILE A 94 -4.33 5.08 2.15
C ILE A 94 -5.33 5.80 3.05
N ASP A 95 -5.95 6.85 2.54
CA ASP A 95 -6.96 7.61 3.25
C ASP A 95 -8.33 7.06 2.87
N LEU A 96 -9.00 6.44 3.81
CA LEU A 96 -10.30 5.79 3.55
C LEU A 96 -11.46 6.78 3.50
N HIS A 97 -11.22 8.02 3.87
CA HIS A 97 -12.19 9.10 3.74
C HIS A 97 -13.52 8.78 4.44
N ASP A 98 -13.44 8.06 5.55
CA ASP A 98 -14.60 7.77 6.38
C ASP A 98 -14.84 8.89 7.41
N ASP A 99 -15.92 8.76 8.15
CA ASP A 99 -16.29 9.77 9.19
C ASP A 99 -15.22 9.91 10.26
N SER A 100 -14.43 8.87 10.49
CA SER A 100 -13.35 8.86 11.48
C SER A 100 -12.00 9.24 10.90
N THR A 101 -11.94 9.55 9.62
CA THR A 101 -10.69 9.85 8.89
C THR A 101 -9.61 8.79 9.09
N THR A 102 -10.03 7.53 9.01
CA THR A 102 -9.12 6.39 9.16
C THR A 102 -8.12 6.33 8.02
N LYS A 103 -6.86 6.14 8.37
CA LYS A 103 -5.77 6.03 7.40
C LYS A 103 -5.00 4.74 7.64
N ILE A 104 -4.56 4.13 6.54
CA ILE A 104 -3.69 2.96 6.57
C ILE A 104 -2.30 3.42 6.17
N ASN A 105 -1.33 3.25 7.07
CA ASN A 105 0.03 3.71 6.87
C ASN A 105 0.99 2.53 6.90
N GLY A 106 2.03 2.60 6.09
CA GLY A 106 3.08 1.60 6.09
C GLY A 106 4.27 2.07 5.26
N GLU A 107 5.31 1.26 5.23
CA GLU A 107 6.48 1.51 4.42
C GLU A 107 6.57 0.46 3.32
N ALA A 108 6.99 0.89 2.14
CA ALA A 108 7.04 0.00 1.00
C ALA A 108 8.11 0.43 0.00
N TYR A 109 8.50 -0.53 -0.84
CA TYR A 109 9.29 -0.27 -2.03
C TYR A 109 8.39 -0.35 -3.25
N CYS A 110 8.60 0.53 -4.21
CA CYS A 110 7.95 0.42 -5.51
C CYS A 110 8.70 -0.63 -6.32
N THR A 111 8.07 -1.78 -6.55
CA THR A 111 8.70 -2.90 -7.24
C THR A 111 8.33 -2.96 -8.72
N GLY A 112 7.18 -2.41 -9.09
CA GLY A 112 6.73 -2.46 -10.46
C GLY A 112 5.94 -1.23 -10.86
N PHE A 113 6.19 -0.78 -12.07
CA PHE A 113 5.43 0.29 -12.71
C PHE A 113 5.34 -0.06 -14.18
N SER A 114 4.21 -0.56 -14.61
CA SER A 114 3.98 -0.92 -16.01
C SER A 114 2.96 0.02 -16.63
N ILE A 115 3.15 0.31 -17.90
CA ILE A 115 2.31 1.24 -18.65
C ILE A 115 1.69 0.48 -19.81
N SER A 116 0.40 0.67 -20.02
CA SER A 116 -0.32 0.09 -21.15
C SER A 116 -1.21 1.14 -21.80
N GLY A 117 -1.41 1.00 -23.09
CA GLY A 117 -2.29 1.89 -23.83
C GLY A 117 -2.75 1.22 -25.12
N GLY A 118 -3.73 1.80 -25.76
CA GLY A 118 -4.28 1.30 -27.01
C GLY A 118 -5.03 2.37 -27.74
N VAL A 119 -5.45 2.07 -28.96
CA VAL A 119 -6.27 2.98 -29.76
C VAL A 119 -7.61 3.18 -29.06
N ASP A 120 -8.04 4.43 -28.94
CA ASP A 120 -9.29 4.82 -28.28
C ASP A 120 -9.35 4.50 -26.78
N ASN A 121 -8.21 4.20 -26.16
CA ASN A 121 -8.11 3.95 -24.73
C ASN A 121 -7.17 4.95 -24.07
N VAL A 122 -7.45 5.26 -22.80
CA VAL A 122 -6.52 6.07 -22.02
C VAL A 122 -5.27 5.24 -21.68
N VAL A 123 -4.14 5.91 -21.53
CA VAL A 123 -2.92 5.25 -21.09
C VAL A 123 -3.05 4.99 -19.59
N LYS A 124 -2.84 3.73 -19.21
CA LYS A 124 -2.97 3.29 -17.82
C LYS A 124 -1.65 2.79 -17.29
N GLY A 125 -1.46 2.94 -15.99
CA GLY A 125 -0.32 2.39 -15.29
C GLY A 125 -0.76 1.38 -14.24
N SER A 126 -0.02 0.30 -14.12
CA SER A 126 -0.16 -0.66 -13.03
C SER A 126 1.05 -0.51 -12.11
N ILE A 127 0.80 -0.31 -10.83
CA ILE A 127 1.85 -0.06 -9.85
C ILE A 127 1.77 -1.14 -8.79
N SER A 128 2.93 -1.71 -8.44
CA SER A 128 3.04 -2.70 -7.39
C SER A 128 4.02 -2.23 -6.33
N LEU A 129 3.61 -2.30 -5.08
CA LEU A 129 4.42 -1.93 -3.93
C LEU A 129 4.61 -3.17 -3.05
N GLU A 130 5.86 -3.46 -2.68
CA GLU A 130 6.16 -4.50 -1.71
C GLU A 130 6.26 -3.87 -0.34
N ILE A 131 5.38 -4.28 0.57
CA ILE A 131 5.30 -3.70 1.90
C ILE A 131 6.37 -4.31 2.79
N THR A 132 7.10 -3.45 3.51
CA THR A 132 8.09 -3.88 4.47
C THR A 132 7.72 -3.32 5.85
N GLY A 133 7.85 -4.17 6.88
CA GLY A 133 7.48 -3.79 8.25
C GLY A 133 5.96 -3.80 8.48
N PRO A 134 5.51 -3.24 9.62
CA PRO A 134 4.10 -3.29 9.98
C PRO A 134 3.27 -2.25 9.22
N VAL A 135 2.02 -2.59 9.00
CA VAL A 135 0.99 -1.67 8.52
C VAL A 135 0.15 -1.23 9.72
N GLU A 136 -0.06 0.06 9.84
CA GLU A 136 -0.80 0.63 10.96
C GLU A 136 -2.07 1.33 10.48
N TYR A 137 -3.12 1.21 11.28
CA TYR A 137 -4.37 1.93 11.07
C TYR A 137 -4.41 3.07 12.07
N THR A 138 -4.55 4.29 11.57
CA THR A 138 -4.63 5.47 12.43
C THR A 138 -5.93 6.23 12.17
N THR A 139 -6.47 6.84 13.22
CA THR A 139 -7.59 7.77 13.11
C THR A 139 -7.12 9.16 13.49
N ALA A 140 -7.55 10.14 12.73
CA ALA A 140 -7.16 11.53 13.00
C ALA A 140 -8.04 12.14 14.08
#